data_422d5216b1fdf15bc78a47ec10eb8f79
#
_entry.id   422d5216b1fdf15bc78a47ec10eb8f79
#
_cell.length_a   1.000
_cell.length_b   1.000
_cell.length_c   1.000
_cell.angle_alpha   90.00
_cell.angle_beta   90.00
_cell.angle_gamma   90.00
#
_symmetry.space_group_name_H-M   'P 1'
#
loop_
_entity.id
_entity.type
_entity.pdbx_description
1 polymer ?
#
loop_
_entity_poly.entity_id
_entity_poly.type
_entity_poly.pdbx_seq_one_letter_code
_entity_poly.pdbx_strand_id
1 'polypeptide(L)'
;MKKSFLPAFLLLFLALGMFSCQQGAKETTKEYPMFWTWLDYRPGMNFDSICQVMNDIGMDGIMLNAPTPDDYRAAIPVAHKHGIEVYAWLWTMNLEHDRDKILKEHPEWFSV
;
A
#
# COMPACT_ATOMS: atom_id res chain seq x y z
N MET A 1 23.62 38.07 42.98
CA MET A 1 22.31 37.89 42.29
C MET A 1 22.48 36.90 41.17
N LYS A 2 22.09 35.63 41.37
CA LYS A 2 22.11 34.58 40.33
C LYS A 2 20.80 34.66 39.55
N LYS A 3 20.85 35.22 38.35
CA LYS A 3 19.69 35.24 37.45
C LYS A 3 19.47 33.81 36.90
N SER A 4 18.38 33.18 37.29
CA SER A 4 17.99 31.87 36.82
C SER A 4 17.56 31.94 35.35
N PHE A 5 18.38 31.40 34.45
CA PHE A 5 18.07 31.30 33.00
C PHE A 5 17.18 30.06 32.66
N LEU A 6 16.81 29.29 33.68
CA LEU A 6 16.11 28.02 33.50
C LEU A 6 14.69 28.11 32.89
N PRO A 7 13.86 29.14 33.19
CA PRO A 7 12.52 29.18 32.64
C PRO A 7 12.43 29.52 31.14
N ALA A 8 13.41 30.30 30.64
CA ALA A 8 13.44 30.70 29.22
C ALA A 8 13.80 29.53 28.29
N PHE A 9 14.67 28.63 28.76
CA PHE A 9 15.08 27.45 27.99
C PHE A 9 13.96 26.38 27.91
N LEU A 10 13.19 26.25 28.96
CA LEU A 10 12.05 25.32 29.03
C LEU A 10 10.90 25.75 28.09
N LEU A 11 10.64 27.05 27.98
CA LEU A 11 9.64 27.62 27.08
C LEU A 11 10.02 27.44 25.59
N LEU A 12 11.31 27.54 25.27
CA LEU A 12 11.82 27.37 23.92
C LEU A 12 11.67 25.92 23.44
N PHE A 13 11.89 24.93 24.33
CA PHE A 13 11.70 23.51 24.03
C PHE A 13 10.22 23.12 23.84
N LEU A 14 9.29 23.71 24.58
CA LEU A 14 7.88 23.52 24.41
C LEU A 14 7.35 24.10 23.08
N ALA A 15 7.90 25.23 22.64
CA ALA A 15 7.51 25.84 21.36
C ALA A 15 7.99 25.03 20.14
N LEU A 16 9.16 24.41 20.20
CA LEU A 16 9.70 23.56 19.14
C LEU A 16 8.99 22.21 19.04
N GLY A 17 8.44 21.68 20.14
CA GLY A 17 7.70 20.41 20.15
C GLY A 17 6.34 20.46 19.47
N MET A 18 5.73 21.64 19.32
CA MET A 18 4.41 21.80 18.73
C MET A 18 4.41 21.87 17.20
N PHE A 19 5.58 22.04 16.57
CA PHE A 19 5.68 22.11 15.10
C PHE A 19 5.89 20.76 14.40
N SER A 20 6.05 19.67 15.15
CA SER A 20 6.39 18.36 14.57
C SER A 20 5.20 17.49 14.17
N CYS A 21 3.94 17.92 14.33
CA CYS A 21 2.76 17.10 14.11
C CYS A 21 1.75 17.65 13.10
N GLN A 22 2.17 18.42 12.09
CA GLN A 22 1.28 18.90 11.03
C GLN A 22 1.79 18.60 9.62
N GLN A 23 2.31 17.39 9.40
CA GLN A 23 2.25 16.79 8.07
C GLN A 23 1.08 15.78 8.06
N GLY A 24 -0.12 16.31 8.26
CA GLY A 24 -1.31 15.62 7.80
C GLY A 24 -1.20 15.51 6.28
N ALA A 25 -1.05 14.30 5.78
CA ALA A 25 -1.23 14.02 4.37
C ALA A 25 -2.55 14.71 3.98
N LYS A 26 -2.48 15.62 3.02
CA LYS A 26 -3.66 16.23 2.42
C LYS A 26 -4.37 15.07 1.71
N GLU A 27 -5.32 14.43 2.39
CA GLU A 27 -6.26 13.55 1.73
C GLU A 27 -7.00 14.41 0.70
N THR A 28 -6.52 14.35 -0.52
CA THR A 28 -7.28 14.84 -1.67
C THR A 28 -8.39 13.80 -1.86
N THR A 29 -9.50 13.97 -1.14
CA THR A 29 -10.73 13.25 -1.46
C THR A 29 -11.13 13.62 -2.88
N LYS A 30 -10.89 12.69 -3.81
CA LYS A 30 -11.37 12.85 -5.18
C LYS A 30 -12.89 12.86 -5.12
N GLU A 31 -13.49 13.91 -5.67
CA GLU A 31 -14.94 14.14 -5.64
C GLU A 31 -15.71 13.31 -6.70
N TYR A 32 -15.03 12.48 -7.48
CA TYR A 32 -15.58 11.66 -8.55
C TYR A 32 -15.34 10.17 -8.30
N PRO A 33 -16.11 9.30 -8.94
CA PRO A 33 -15.93 7.86 -8.81
C PRO A 33 -14.49 7.45 -9.12
N MET A 34 -13.88 6.65 -8.24
CA MET A 34 -12.54 6.12 -8.47
C MET A 34 -12.64 4.91 -9.43
N PHE A 35 -11.74 4.87 -10.41
CA PHE A 35 -11.66 3.80 -11.39
C PHE A 35 -10.55 2.82 -11.03
N TRP A 36 -10.92 1.57 -10.82
CA TRP A 36 -10.03 0.49 -10.43
C TRP A 36 -10.13 -0.66 -11.41
N THR A 37 -9.03 -1.37 -11.60
CA THR A 37 -9.02 -2.62 -12.38
C THR A 37 -8.30 -3.72 -11.62
N TRP A 38 -8.45 -4.94 -12.11
CA TRP A 38 -7.75 -6.12 -11.64
C TRP A 38 -6.54 -6.36 -12.53
N LEU A 39 -5.41 -6.72 -11.93
CA LEU A 39 -4.19 -7.01 -12.67
C LEU A 39 -3.44 -8.17 -12.01
N ASP A 40 -3.08 -9.16 -12.82
CA ASP A 40 -2.15 -10.21 -12.42
C ASP A 40 -0.73 -9.77 -12.72
N TYR A 41 0.09 -9.63 -11.68
CA TYR A 41 1.50 -9.34 -11.82
C TYR A 41 2.25 -10.58 -12.29
N ARG A 42 3.08 -10.41 -13.31
CA ARG A 42 3.96 -11.47 -13.82
C ARG A 42 5.39 -10.98 -13.80
N PRO A 43 6.34 -11.74 -13.23
CA PRO A 43 7.75 -11.40 -13.29
C PRO A 43 8.21 -11.17 -14.73
N GLY A 44 8.91 -10.05 -14.97
CA GLY A 44 9.39 -9.66 -16.31
C GLY A 44 8.39 -8.86 -17.15
N MET A 45 7.15 -8.61 -16.69
CA MET A 45 6.25 -7.69 -17.38
C MET A 45 6.75 -6.24 -17.28
N ASN A 46 6.48 -5.42 -18.29
CA ASN A 46 6.79 -3.99 -18.23
C ASN A 46 5.71 -3.25 -17.41
N PHE A 47 5.76 -3.44 -16.07
CA PHE A 47 4.78 -2.91 -15.16
C PHE A 47 4.79 -1.38 -15.10
N ASP A 48 5.95 -0.74 -15.28
CA ASP A 48 6.09 0.72 -15.35
C ASP A 48 5.26 1.31 -16.50
N SER A 49 5.37 0.73 -17.71
CA SER A 49 4.56 1.17 -18.86
C SER A 49 3.06 0.94 -18.65
N ILE A 50 2.67 -0.13 -17.98
CA ILE A 50 1.25 -0.41 -17.69
C ILE A 50 0.71 0.65 -16.74
N CYS A 51 1.43 0.96 -15.67
CA CYS A 51 1.03 2.01 -14.72
C CYS A 51 0.96 3.39 -15.40
N GLN A 52 1.89 3.70 -16.33
CA GLN A 52 1.83 4.94 -17.11
C GLN A 52 0.55 5.01 -17.93
N VAL A 53 0.23 3.96 -18.69
CA VAL A 53 -1.02 3.91 -19.48
C VAL A 53 -2.26 4.04 -18.60
N MET A 54 -2.27 3.36 -17.44
CA MET A 54 -3.36 3.46 -16.48
C MET A 54 -3.58 4.90 -16.01
N ASN A 55 -2.50 5.61 -15.67
CA ASN A 55 -2.57 7.01 -15.28
C ASN A 55 -3.09 7.89 -16.43
N ASP A 56 -2.61 7.66 -17.66
CA ASP A 56 -3.00 8.43 -18.84
C ASP A 56 -4.49 8.30 -19.17
N ILE A 57 -5.11 7.16 -18.88
CA ILE A 57 -6.54 6.92 -19.07
C ILE A 57 -7.40 7.25 -17.83
N GLY A 58 -6.79 7.80 -16.78
CA GLY A 58 -7.50 8.24 -15.57
C GLY A 58 -7.86 7.14 -14.59
N MET A 59 -7.15 6.00 -14.59
CA MET A 59 -7.26 4.99 -13.55
C MET A 59 -6.66 5.50 -12.24
N ASP A 60 -7.30 5.16 -11.14
CA ASP A 60 -6.88 5.57 -9.80
C ASP A 60 -6.13 4.47 -9.06
N GLY A 61 -6.41 3.21 -9.38
CA GLY A 61 -5.78 2.11 -8.66
C GLY A 61 -5.96 0.74 -9.31
N ILE A 62 -5.30 -0.22 -8.70
CA ILE A 62 -5.32 -1.63 -9.10
C ILE A 62 -5.56 -2.56 -7.91
N MET A 63 -6.37 -3.58 -8.15
CA MET A 63 -6.39 -4.78 -7.32
C MET A 63 -5.35 -5.74 -7.90
N LEU A 64 -4.17 -5.74 -7.28
CA LEU A 64 -3.02 -6.49 -7.77
C LEU A 64 -3.00 -7.88 -7.17
N ASN A 65 -2.93 -8.89 -8.03
CA ASN A 65 -2.59 -10.26 -7.66
C ASN A 65 -1.13 -10.52 -8.04
N ALA A 66 -0.27 -10.74 -7.05
CA ALA A 66 1.14 -11.03 -7.27
C ALA A 66 1.53 -12.37 -6.65
N PRO A 67 2.41 -13.16 -7.30
CA PRO A 67 2.76 -14.51 -6.85
C PRO A 67 3.40 -14.57 -5.48
N THR A 68 4.22 -13.56 -5.14
CA THR A 68 4.99 -13.54 -3.89
C THR A 68 4.95 -12.17 -3.21
N PRO A 69 5.22 -12.09 -1.90
CA PRO A 69 5.36 -10.81 -1.21
C PRO A 69 6.48 -9.92 -1.77
N ASP A 70 7.53 -10.50 -2.36
CA ASP A 70 8.61 -9.72 -2.97
C ASP A 70 8.17 -9.06 -4.27
N ASP A 71 7.28 -9.71 -5.03
CA ASP A 71 6.67 -9.12 -6.22
C ASP A 71 5.83 -7.88 -5.85
N TYR A 72 5.08 -7.93 -4.75
CA TYR A 72 4.38 -6.75 -4.23
C TYR A 72 5.34 -5.64 -3.83
N ARG A 73 6.46 -5.97 -3.14
CA ARG A 73 7.48 -4.97 -2.76
C ARG A 73 8.11 -4.31 -3.97
N ALA A 74 8.26 -5.03 -5.08
CA ALA A 74 8.76 -4.49 -6.33
C ALA A 74 7.71 -3.63 -7.06
N ALA A 75 6.47 -4.08 -7.11
CA ALA A 75 5.40 -3.44 -7.89
C ALA A 75 4.87 -2.15 -7.26
N ILE A 76 4.65 -2.12 -5.93
CA ILE A 76 4.02 -1.00 -5.24
C ILE A 76 4.72 0.35 -5.48
N PRO A 77 6.07 0.47 -5.34
CA PRO A 77 6.74 1.74 -5.60
C PRO A 77 6.60 2.22 -7.04
N VAL A 78 6.53 1.29 -8.00
CA VAL A 78 6.34 1.60 -9.42
C VAL A 78 4.94 2.16 -9.66
N ALA A 79 3.90 1.53 -9.13
CA ALA A 79 2.53 2.01 -9.24
C ALA A 79 2.37 3.42 -8.62
N HIS A 80 2.87 3.60 -7.39
CA HIS A 80 2.80 4.88 -6.68
C HIS A 80 3.52 6.02 -7.42
N LYS A 81 4.64 5.73 -8.11
CA LYS A 81 5.35 6.70 -8.96
C LYS A 81 4.42 7.30 -10.03
N HIS A 82 3.47 6.52 -10.53
CA HIS A 82 2.48 6.93 -11.51
C HIS A 82 1.15 7.39 -10.90
N GLY A 83 1.07 7.53 -9.57
CA GLY A 83 -0.15 7.94 -8.88
C GLY A 83 -1.23 6.87 -8.84
N ILE A 84 -0.88 5.61 -9.09
CA ILE A 84 -1.78 4.46 -9.04
C ILE A 84 -1.72 3.83 -7.66
N GLU A 85 -2.85 3.74 -6.98
CA GLU A 85 -2.98 3.03 -5.70
C GLU A 85 -3.00 1.52 -5.91
N VAL A 86 -2.46 0.75 -4.94
CA VAL A 86 -2.39 -0.71 -5.02
C VAL A 86 -3.08 -1.33 -3.83
N TYR A 87 -4.06 -2.22 -4.14
CA TYR A 87 -4.65 -3.12 -3.17
C TYR A 87 -4.21 -4.54 -3.49
N ALA A 88 -3.63 -5.22 -2.51
CA ALA A 88 -3.28 -6.63 -2.64
C ALA A 88 -4.57 -7.46 -2.70
N TRP A 89 -4.73 -8.24 -3.76
CA TRP A 89 -5.83 -9.17 -3.90
C TRP A 89 -5.32 -10.59 -3.76
N LEU A 90 -5.89 -11.33 -2.83
CA LEU A 90 -5.48 -12.69 -2.52
C LEU A 90 -6.71 -13.60 -2.44
N TRP A 91 -6.62 -14.76 -3.05
CA TRP A 91 -7.56 -15.83 -2.84
C TRP A 91 -7.31 -16.49 -1.48
N THR A 92 -8.06 -16.13 -0.47
CA THR A 92 -7.87 -16.68 0.88
C THR A 92 -8.39 -18.10 1.04
N MET A 93 -9.29 -18.52 0.16
CA MET A 93 -9.91 -19.85 0.20
C MET A 93 -9.53 -20.75 -0.99
N ASN A 94 -8.62 -20.29 -1.84
CA ASN A 94 -8.13 -21.07 -2.97
C ASN A 94 -6.77 -21.69 -2.64
N LEU A 95 -6.77 -23.00 -2.46
CA LEU A 95 -5.58 -23.79 -2.12
C LEU A 95 -5.02 -24.52 -3.35
N GLU A 96 -5.13 -23.92 -4.54
CA GLU A 96 -4.84 -24.59 -5.82
C GLU A 96 -3.46 -25.27 -5.85
N HIS A 97 -2.43 -24.60 -5.31
CA HIS A 97 -1.07 -25.16 -5.29
C HIS A 97 -0.83 -26.23 -4.23
N ASP A 98 -1.53 -26.17 -3.10
CA ASP A 98 -1.35 -27.04 -1.96
C ASP A 98 -2.57 -27.96 -1.73
N ARG A 99 -3.54 -27.94 -2.63
CA ARG A 99 -4.83 -28.60 -2.48
C ARG A 99 -4.70 -30.07 -2.12
N ASP A 100 -3.90 -30.82 -2.88
CA ASP A 100 -3.77 -32.28 -2.68
C ASP A 100 -3.10 -32.62 -1.35
N LYS A 101 -2.14 -31.80 -0.92
CA LYS A 101 -1.47 -31.92 0.36
C LYS A 101 -2.45 -31.63 1.49
N ILE A 102 -3.13 -30.49 1.43
CA ILE A 102 -4.03 -30.03 2.50
C ILE A 102 -5.28 -30.93 2.55
N LEU A 103 -5.80 -31.37 1.41
CA LEU A 103 -6.90 -32.34 1.37
C LEU A 103 -6.54 -33.66 2.06
N LYS A 104 -5.30 -34.09 1.96
CA LYS A 104 -4.81 -35.30 2.63
C LYS A 104 -4.60 -35.10 4.14
N GLU A 105 -4.10 -33.93 4.53
CA GLU A 105 -3.79 -33.61 5.93
C GLU A 105 -5.02 -33.15 6.71
N HIS A 106 -5.95 -32.45 6.04
CA HIS A 106 -7.12 -31.80 6.62
C HIS A 106 -8.37 -31.97 5.72
N PRO A 107 -8.84 -33.19 5.51
CA PRO A 107 -10.03 -33.45 4.67
C PRO A 107 -11.29 -32.73 5.18
N GLU A 108 -11.36 -32.48 6.50
CA GLU A 108 -12.47 -31.78 7.15
C GLU A 108 -12.59 -30.29 6.79
N TRP A 109 -11.58 -29.69 6.14
CA TRP A 109 -11.60 -28.31 5.68
C TRP A 109 -12.30 -28.14 4.32
N PHE A 110 -12.60 -29.24 3.65
CA PHE A 110 -13.24 -29.22 2.34
C PHE A 110 -14.71 -29.62 2.47
N SER A 111 -15.60 -28.77 1.98
CA SER A 111 -17.00 -29.14 1.83
C SER A 111 -17.16 -30.11 0.66
N VAL A 112 -17.83 -31.20 0.88
CA VAL A 112 -18.27 -32.18 -0.13
C VAL A 112 -19.64 -31.81 -0.65
#